data_e82cba5310f7e8e87832967cec12afef
#
_entry.id   e82cba5310f7e8e87832967cec12afef
#
_cell.length_a   1.000
_cell.length_b   1.000
_cell.length_c   1.000
_cell.angle_alpha   90.00
_cell.angle_beta   90.00
_cell.angle_gamma   90.00
#
_symmetry.space_group_name_H-M   'P 1'
#
loop_
_entity.id
_entity.type
_entity.pdbx_description
1 polymer ?
#
loop_
_entity_poly.entity_id
_entity_poly.type
_entity_poly.pdbx_seq_one_letter_code
_entity_poly.pdbx_strand_id
1 'polypeptide(L)'
;LAGLTIAPSSILGKSHGHVPPSDRLNIAAVGIGGMGHTNINHVKATENIVALCDVDWRYAKGVFDELPNAKKYWDYRKMYDEMGKDIDAVIIATADHTHAIITADAMTMGKHVYCQKPLTHSVYESRLLTRLAASTGVVTQMGNQGSSDEGTDLVCEWIWNGEIGDVTKVECATDRPIWPQGLNVPEKEDRIPKTLNWDLFTGPAKMNPYNEIYHPWNWRGWWDYGTGALGDMAXXXXXQPFRALKLLYPTKVEGSSTLLLNACAPQAQHVKLTFPARENMPKVAMPEVEVHWYDGGMMPDRPKGFPEGKQLMQSGGGLTIFHGTKDTLICGCYGQNPWLLSGRVPNAPKVCRRVPKAMNGGHEMDWVRACKESPSSRVMPKSDFSEAGPMNEMVAMGVLAIRLQGLNKTLEWDGANMRFTNIGDDETLRTVIKDGFKIHNGHPSFDKTWTDPVNAKAFAEELIKHNYREGWKLPDMPR
;
A
#
# COMPACT_ATOMS: atom_id res chain seq x y z
N LEU A 1 -5.37 -44.58 11.64
CA LEU A 1 -5.28 -43.81 10.39
C LEU A 1 -6.62 -43.20 10.01
N ALA A 2 -7.71 -43.95 10.19
CA ALA A 2 -9.04 -43.44 9.86
C ALA A 2 -9.43 -42.28 10.78
N GLY A 3 -8.92 -42.27 11.99
CA GLY A 3 -9.23 -41.21 12.93
C GLY A 3 -8.63 -39.86 12.55
N LEU A 4 -7.51 -39.89 11.84
CA LEU A 4 -6.87 -38.64 11.43
C LEU A 4 -7.63 -37.95 10.31
N THR A 5 -8.31 -38.73 9.48
CA THR A 5 -9.06 -38.14 8.38
C THR A 5 -10.40 -37.53 8.84
N ILE A 6 -10.82 -37.85 10.06
CA ILE A 6 -12.06 -37.34 10.59
C ILE A 6 -11.88 -36.00 11.30
N ALA A 7 -10.69 -35.75 11.82
CA ALA A 7 -10.43 -34.48 12.51
C ALA A 7 -10.47 -33.31 11.51
N PRO A 8 -11.22 -32.26 11.81
CA PRO A 8 -11.22 -31.10 10.93
C PRO A 8 -9.82 -30.50 10.75
N SER A 9 -9.52 -30.11 9.53
CA SER A 9 -8.22 -29.53 9.21
C SER A 9 -7.94 -28.28 10.04
N SER A 10 -8.99 -27.51 10.36
CA SER A 10 -8.84 -26.30 11.15
C SER A 10 -8.33 -26.59 12.55
N ILE A 11 -8.72 -27.74 13.12
CA ILE A 11 -8.23 -28.11 14.45
C ILE A 11 -6.74 -28.46 14.37
N LEU A 12 -6.36 -29.25 13.40
CA LEU A 12 -4.95 -29.61 13.22
C LEU A 12 -4.10 -28.38 12.88
N GLY A 13 -4.61 -27.53 12.01
CA GLY A 13 -3.90 -26.32 11.63
C GLY A 13 -3.67 -25.39 12.81
N LYS A 14 -4.70 -25.23 13.64
CA LYS A 14 -4.57 -24.35 14.81
C LYS A 14 -3.57 -24.91 15.81
N SER A 15 -3.56 -26.21 16.02
CA SER A 15 -2.64 -26.79 17.00
C SER A 15 -1.18 -26.78 16.52
N HIS A 16 -0.96 -26.79 15.21
CA HIS A 16 0.39 -26.87 14.65
C HIS A 16 0.78 -25.60 13.87
N GLY A 17 -0.09 -24.61 13.83
CA GLY A 17 0.22 -23.36 13.14
C GLY A 17 0.18 -23.46 11.62
N HIS A 18 -0.48 -24.47 11.07
CA HIS A 18 -0.65 -24.58 9.62
C HIS A 18 -1.86 -25.44 9.28
N VAL A 19 -2.27 -25.38 8.03
CA VAL A 19 -3.38 -26.19 7.51
C VAL A 19 -2.77 -27.15 6.50
N PRO A 20 -3.04 -28.47 6.60
CA PRO A 20 -2.47 -29.42 5.63
C PRO A 20 -2.83 -29.05 4.20
N PRO A 21 -1.95 -29.33 3.23
CA PRO A 21 -2.20 -28.93 1.83
C PRO A 21 -3.49 -29.50 1.23
N SER A 22 -3.94 -30.67 1.68
CA SER A 22 -5.14 -31.30 1.16
C SER A 22 -6.43 -30.71 1.71
N ASP A 23 -6.34 -29.87 2.74
CA ASP A 23 -7.51 -29.31 3.38
C ASP A 23 -7.73 -27.87 2.96
N ARG A 24 -8.97 -27.39 3.11
CA ARG A 24 -9.32 -26.03 2.77
C ARG A 24 -9.09 -25.10 3.95
N LEU A 25 -8.59 -23.91 3.66
CA LEU A 25 -8.56 -22.84 4.65
C LEU A 25 -9.99 -22.31 4.85
N ASN A 26 -10.33 -21.98 6.08
CA ASN A 26 -11.55 -21.22 6.36
C ASN A 26 -11.17 -19.73 6.35
N ILE A 27 -11.64 -19.02 5.34
CA ILE A 27 -11.24 -17.63 5.09
C ILE A 27 -12.42 -16.70 5.40
N ALA A 28 -12.15 -15.63 6.13
CA ALA A 28 -13.06 -14.51 6.28
C ALA A 28 -12.55 -13.36 5.43
N ALA A 29 -13.45 -12.52 4.91
CA ALA A 29 -13.06 -11.38 4.10
C ALA A 29 -13.74 -10.12 4.64
N VAL A 30 -12.96 -9.04 4.72
CA VAL A 30 -13.42 -7.73 5.18
C VAL A 30 -13.18 -6.72 4.08
N GLY A 31 -14.26 -6.05 3.63
CA GLY A 31 -14.21 -5.18 2.45
C GLY A 31 -14.32 -6.03 1.20
N ILE A 32 -15.54 -6.28 0.74
CA ILE A 32 -15.77 -7.32 -0.26
C ILE A 32 -16.36 -6.79 -1.57
N GLY A 33 -16.54 -5.48 -1.68
CA GLY A 33 -17.22 -4.93 -2.85
C GLY A 33 -16.33 -4.68 -4.05
N GLY A 34 -15.09 -4.28 -3.84
CA GLY A 34 -14.18 -3.91 -4.91
C GLY A 34 -13.11 -4.96 -5.14
N MET A 35 -11.86 -4.59 -4.85
CA MET A 35 -10.75 -5.52 -5.02
C MET A 35 -10.89 -6.77 -4.12
N GLY A 36 -11.58 -6.62 -2.99
CA GLY A 36 -11.89 -7.77 -2.14
C GLY A 36 -12.68 -8.84 -2.88
N HIS A 37 -13.61 -8.44 -3.74
CA HIS A 37 -14.35 -9.40 -4.57
C HIS A 37 -13.39 -10.18 -5.49
N THR A 38 -12.45 -9.47 -6.11
CA THR A 38 -11.45 -10.11 -6.97
C THR A 38 -10.60 -11.09 -6.18
N ASN A 39 -10.14 -10.70 -4.99
CA ASN A 39 -9.32 -11.59 -4.17
C ASN A 39 -10.10 -12.84 -3.75
N ILE A 40 -11.38 -12.69 -3.38
CA ILE A 40 -12.25 -13.82 -3.04
C ILE A 40 -12.37 -14.76 -4.23
N ASN A 41 -12.61 -14.21 -5.42
CA ASN A 41 -12.77 -15.03 -6.63
C ASN A 41 -11.51 -15.84 -6.94
N HIS A 42 -10.36 -15.33 -6.58
CA HIS A 42 -9.10 -16.02 -6.85
C HIS A 42 -8.81 -17.18 -5.87
N VAL A 43 -9.56 -17.27 -4.76
CA VAL A 43 -9.29 -18.33 -3.77
C VAL A 43 -10.51 -19.22 -3.52
N LYS A 44 -11.71 -18.80 -3.89
CA LYS A 44 -12.94 -19.52 -3.45
C LYS A 44 -13.11 -20.91 -4.07
N ALA A 45 -12.44 -21.17 -5.20
CA ALA A 45 -12.56 -22.49 -5.82
C ALA A 45 -11.86 -23.56 -4.98
N THR A 46 -10.84 -23.19 -4.23
CA THR A 46 -10.05 -24.15 -3.47
C THR A 46 -10.17 -23.98 -1.96
N GLU A 47 -10.71 -22.85 -1.50
CA GLU A 47 -10.81 -22.58 -0.06
C GLU A 47 -12.26 -22.28 0.33
N ASN A 48 -12.56 -22.37 1.61
CA ASN A 48 -13.90 -22.06 2.13
C ASN A 48 -13.97 -20.58 2.50
N ILE A 49 -15.03 -19.90 2.02
CA ILE A 49 -15.29 -18.52 2.46
C ILE A 49 -16.40 -18.62 3.50
N VAL A 50 -16.03 -18.45 4.78
CA VAL A 50 -16.95 -18.72 5.89
C VAL A 50 -17.64 -17.48 6.44
N ALA A 51 -17.06 -16.29 6.20
CA ALA A 51 -17.64 -15.04 6.74
C ALA A 51 -17.28 -13.89 5.82
N LEU A 52 -18.22 -12.96 5.70
CA LEU A 52 -18.08 -11.77 4.86
C LEU A 52 -18.48 -10.55 5.68
N CYS A 53 -17.66 -9.49 5.62
CA CYS A 53 -17.91 -8.28 6.38
C CYS A 53 -17.77 -7.07 5.46
N ASP A 54 -18.75 -6.18 5.50
CA ASP A 54 -18.66 -4.91 4.78
C ASP A 54 -19.55 -3.89 5.45
N VAL A 55 -19.14 -2.64 5.41
CA VAL A 55 -19.93 -1.55 5.99
C VAL A 55 -20.96 -1.00 5.02
N ASP A 56 -20.91 -1.41 3.75
CA ASP A 56 -21.87 -0.99 2.72
C ASP A 56 -22.51 -2.23 2.10
N TRP A 57 -23.72 -2.55 2.55
CA TRP A 57 -24.37 -3.78 2.11
C TRP A 57 -24.98 -3.68 0.73
N ARG A 58 -25.17 -2.47 0.20
CA ARG A 58 -25.54 -2.33 -1.22
C ARG A 58 -24.35 -2.65 -2.11
N TYR A 59 -23.19 -2.11 -1.77
CA TYR A 59 -21.96 -2.35 -2.53
C TYR A 59 -21.51 -3.81 -2.46
N ALA A 60 -21.80 -4.47 -1.34
CA ALA A 60 -21.40 -5.85 -1.10
C ALA A 60 -22.44 -6.87 -1.57
N LYS A 61 -23.61 -6.44 -2.03
CA LYS A 61 -24.73 -7.33 -2.26
C LYS A 61 -24.42 -8.48 -3.22
N GLY A 62 -23.70 -8.18 -4.30
CA GLY A 62 -23.37 -9.21 -5.28
C GLY A 62 -22.55 -10.35 -4.68
N VAL A 63 -21.62 -10.01 -3.81
CA VAL A 63 -20.78 -11.03 -3.16
C VAL A 63 -21.58 -11.82 -2.13
N PHE A 64 -22.42 -11.14 -1.36
CA PHE A 64 -23.32 -11.85 -0.43
C PHE A 64 -24.19 -12.86 -1.18
N ASP A 65 -24.72 -12.47 -2.35
CA ASP A 65 -25.59 -13.34 -3.13
C ASP A 65 -24.82 -14.54 -3.72
N GLU A 66 -23.55 -14.32 -4.12
CA GLU A 66 -22.72 -15.39 -4.66
C GLU A 66 -22.32 -16.42 -3.59
N LEU A 67 -22.22 -15.99 -2.33
CA LEU A 67 -21.72 -16.83 -1.24
C LEU A 67 -22.75 -16.83 -0.10
N PRO A 68 -23.95 -17.40 -0.37
CA PRO A 68 -25.04 -17.29 0.61
C PRO A 68 -24.79 -18.06 1.91
N ASN A 69 -23.86 -19.01 1.89
CA ASN A 69 -23.56 -19.78 3.10
C ASN A 69 -22.57 -19.09 4.02
N ALA A 70 -21.90 -18.04 3.55
CA ALA A 70 -20.99 -17.28 4.39
C ALA A 70 -21.78 -16.37 5.32
N LYS A 71 -21.37 -16.30 6.57
CA LYS A 71 -22.05 -15.46 7.55
C LYS A 71 -21.72 -13.98 7.28
N LYS A 72 -22.73 -13.12 7.43
CA LYS A 72 -22.62 -11.69 7.07
C LYS A 72 -22.42 -10.83 8.29
N TYR A 73 -21.55 -9.83 8.18
CA TYR A 73 -21.27 -8.91 9.28
C TYR A 73 -21.12 -7.48 8.77
N TRP A 74 -21.55 -6.54 9.61
CA TRP A 74 -21.27 -5.11 9.43
C TRP A 74 -19.92 -4.73 10.03
N ASP A 75 -19.60 -5.29 11.19
CA ASP A 75 -18.48 -4.89 12.03
C ASP A 75 -17.50 -6.06 12.15
N TYR A 76 -16.27 -5.88 11.69
CA TYR A 76 -15.30 -6.97 11.72
C TYR A 76 -15.00 -7.44 13.15
N ARG A 77 -15.14 -6.53 14.14
CA ARG A 77 -14.86 -6.89 15.54
C ARG A 77 -15.85 -7.94 16.03
N LYS A 78 -17.12 -7.80 15.63
CA LYS A 78 -18.13 -8.80 15.96
C LYS A 78 -17.85 -10.12 15.25
N MET A 79 -17.42 -10.05 13.99
CA MET A 79 -17.05 -11.25 13.23
C MET A 79 -15.93 -12.01 13.93
N TYR A 80 -14.89 -11.28 14.33
CA TYR A 80 -13.75 -11.91 15.01
C TYR A 80 -14.18 -12.52 16.35
N ASP A 81 -15.01 -11.83 17.11
CA ASP A 81 -15.51 -12.35 18.40
C ASP A 81 -16.31 -13.64 18.22
N GLU A 82 -17.23 -13.65 17.24
CA GLU A 82 -18.13 -14.78 17.07
C GLU A 82 -17.49 -15.95 16.34
N MET A 83 -16.62 -15.69 15.39
CA MET A 83 -16.12 -16.72 14.49
C MET A 83 -14.61 -16.94 14.57
N GLY A 84 -13.94 -16.32 15.51
CA GLY A 84 -12.48 -16.42 15.57
C GLY A 84 -11.97 -17.84 15.62
N LYS A 85 -12.67 -18.74 16.29
CA LYS A 85 -12.25 -20.15 16.37
C LYS A 85 -12.40 -20.88 15.04
N ASP A 86 -13.26 -20.39 14.17
CA ASP A 86 -13.55 -21.06 12.90
C ASP A 86 -12.78 -20.48 11.72
N ILE A 87 -12.06 -19.38 11.91
CA ILE A 87 -11.34 -18.68 10.85
C ILE A 87 -9.87 -19.06 10.91
N ASP A 88 -9.30 -19.43 9.76
CA ASP A 88 -7.86 -19.69 9.64
C ASP A 88 -7.12 -18.47 9.10
N ALA A 89 -7.77 -17.69 8.26
CA ALA A 89 -7.10 -16.61 7.52
C ALA A 89 -8.11 -15.53 7.15
N VAL A 90 -7.61 -14.31 6.97
CA VAL A 90 -8.47 -13.15 6.67
C VAL A 90 -7.92 -12.40 5.47
N ILE A 91 -8.82 -12.04 4.54
CA ILE A 91 -8.51 -11.12 3.45
C ILE A 91 -9.07 -9.75 3.82
N ILE A 92 -8.24 -8.72 3.78
CA ILE A 92 -8.62 -7.35 4.12
C ILE A 92 -8.47 -6.46 2.90
N ALA A 93 -9.59 -5.87 2.43
CA ALA A 93 -9.59 -5.02 1.24
C ALA A 93 -10.54 -3.84 1.42
N THR A 94 -10.44 -3.20 2.57
CA THR A 94 -11.22 -2.02 2.94
C THR A 94 -10.54 -0.75 2.41
N ALA A 95 -11.01 0.42 2.82
CA ALA A 95 -10.31 1.66 2.54
C ALA A 95 -9.00 1.72 3.35
N ASP A 96 -8.05 2.51 2.86
CA ASP A 96 -6.68 2.50 3.38
C ASP A 96 -6.59 2.66 4.88
N HIS A 97 -7.43 3.53 5.45
CA HIS A 97 -7.32 3.93 6.85
C HIS A 97 -7.72 2.83 7.83
N THR A 98 -8.38 1.78 7.38
CA THR A 98 -8.79 0.70 8.27
C THR A 98 -7.93 -0.56 8.09
N HIS A 99 -7.02 -0.58 7.13
CA HIS A 99 -6.20 -1.77 6.87
C HIS A 99 -5.46 -2.22 8.13
N ALA A 100 -4.81 -1.27 8.81
CA ALA A 100 -3.89 -1.63 9.89
C ALA A 100 -4.63 -2.28 11.06
N ILE A 101 -5.71 -1.66 11.53
CA ILE A 101 -6.37 -2.18 12.72
C ILE A 101 -7.05 -3.52 12.47
N ILE A 102 -7.68 -3.67 11.30
CA ILE A 102 -8.36 -4.94 10.97
C ILE A 102 -7.31 -6.05 10.84
N THR A 103 -6.19 -5.76 10.19
CA THR A 103 -5.13 -6.72 9.98
C THR A 103 -4.42 -7.07 11.29
N ALA A 104 -4.07 -6.05 12.08
CA ALA A 104 -3.38 -6.28 13.36
C ALA A 104 -4.21 -7.12 14.31
N ASP A 105 -5.53 -6.86 14.37
CA ASP A 105 -6.40 -7.64 15.24
C ASP A 105 -6.45 -9.11 14.81
N ALA A 106 -6.47 -9.37 13.50
CA ALA A 106 -6.43 -10.76 13.02
C ALA A 106 -5.10 -11.43 13.38
N MET A 107 -4.00 -10.70 13.21
CA MET A 107 -2.67 -11.26 13.49
C MET A 107 -2.50 -11.61 14.97
N THR A 108 -3.02 -10.76 15.87
CA THR A 108 -2.93 -11.05 17.31
C THR A 108 -3.77 -12.25 17.70
N MET A 109 -4.77 -12.61 16.90
CA MET A 109 -5.54 -13.83 17.08
C MET A 109 -4.87 -15.06 16.46
N GLY A 110 -3.70 -14.88 15.87
CA GLY A 110 -2.98 -15.98 15.22
C GLY A 110 -3.48 -16.33 13.83
N LYS A 111 -4.20 -15.43 13.17
CA LYS A 111 -4.73 -15.71 11.84
C LYS A 111 -3.77 -15.24 10.77
N HIS A 112 -3.67 -16.00 9.68
CA HIS A 112 -2.94 -15.58 8.48
C HIS A 112 -3.70 -14.42 7.84
N VAL A 113 -2.97 -13.51 7.17
CA VAL A 113 -3.61 -12.31 6.61
C VAL A 113 -3.12 -12.02 5.20
N TYR A 114 -4.04 -11.57 4.37
CA TYR A 114 -3.78 -10.99 3.06
C TYR A 114 -4.40 -9.60 3.09
N CYS A 115 -3.56 -8.57 3.01
CA CYS A 115 -4.03 -7.20 3.15
C CYS A 115 -3.74 -6.41 1.88
N GLN A 116 -4.74 -5.76 1.33
CA GLN A 116 -4.58 -4.95 0.13
C GLN A 116 -3.59 -3.80 0.34
N LYS A 117 -3.03 -3.34 -0.78
CA LYS A 117 -2.14 -2.18 -0.80
C LYS A 117 -2.97 -0.88 -0.81
N PRO A 118 -2.46 0.18 -0.29
CA PRO A 118 -1.25 0.26 0.55
C PRO A 118 -1.48 -0.52 1.84
N LEU A 119 -0.42 -1.09 2.35
CA LEU A 119 -0.55 -1.95 3.53
C LEU A 119 -1.20 -1.20 4.68
N THR A 120 -0.78 0.04 4.90
CA THR A 120 -1.32 0.88 5.97
C THR A 120 -1.42 2.33 5.53
N HIS A 121 -2.02 3.13 6.39
CA HIS A 121 -2.28 4.55 6.17
C HIS A 121 -1.16 5.43 6.75
N SER A 122 -0.30 4.88 7.59
CA SER A 122 0.77 5.63 8.25
C SER A 122 2.03 4.78 8.43
N VAL A 123 3.14 5.47 8.72
CA VAL A 123 4.43 4.80 8.96
C VAL A 123 4.34 3.89 10.18
N TYR A 124 3.81 4.41 11.29
CA TYR A 124 3.72 3.64 12.54
C TYR A 124 2.93 2.35 12.33
N GLU A 125 1.82 2.45 11.61
CA GLU A 125 0.99 1.26 11.34
C GLU A 125 1.77 0.20 10.55
N SER A 126 2.58 0.62 9.57
CA SER A 126 3.41 -0.32 8.83
C SER A 126 4.42 -1.02 9.74
N ARG A 127 5.08 -0.24 10.59
CA ARG A 127 6.06 -0.81 11.51
C ARG A 127 5.39 -1.81 12.44
N LEU A 128 4.19 -1.48 12.91
CA LEU A 128 3.42 -2.39 13.77
C LEU A 128 3.14 -3.72 13.06
N LEU A 129 2.67 -3.67 11.82
CA LEU A 129 2.37 -4.91 11.10
C LEU A 129 3.63 -5.72 10.81
N THR A 130 4.74 -5.05 10.52
CA THR A 130 6.02 -5.72 10.31
C THR A 130 6.41 -6.49 11.58
N ARG A 131 6.34 -5.83 12.73
CA ARG A 131 6.73 -6.45 13.99
C ARG A 131 5.76 -7.53 14.45
N LEU A 132 4.45 -7.32 14.21
CA LEU A 132 3.48 -8.37 14.53
C LEU A 132 3.71 -9.62 13.67
N ALA A 133 4.07 -9.46 12.41
CA ALA A 133 4.37 -10.61 11.55
C ALA A 133 5.55 -11.39 12.13
N ALA A 134 6.61 -10.68 12.55
CA ALA A 134 7.78 -11.34 13.13
C ALA A 134 7.44 -12.04 14.44
N SER A 135 6.64 -11.41 15.29
CA SER A 135 6.36 -11.98 16.61
C SER A 135 5.34 -13.09 16.60
N THR A 136 4.36 -13.04 15.70
CA THR A 136 3.29 -14.05 15.66
C THR A 136 3.62 -15.22 14.73
N GLY A 137 4.47 -15.01 13.74
CA GLY A 137 4.81 -16.04 12.76
C GLY A 137 3.72 -16.38 11.77
N VAL A 138 2.62 -15.63 11.74
CA VAL A 138 1.55 -15.88 10.78
C VAL A 138 2.02 -15.60 9.35
N VAL A 139 1.37 -16.21 8.38
CA VAL A 139 1.67 -15.97 6.97
C VAL A 139 0.99 -14.68 6.55
N THR A 140 1.76 -13.79 5.95
CA THR A 140 1.27 -12.49 5.52
C THR A 140 1.54 -12.27 4.04
N GLN A 141 0.66 -11.49 3.37
CA GLN A 141 0.86 -11.11 1.98
C GLN A 141 0.18 -9.77 1.75
N MET A 142 0.91 -8.82 1.19
CA MET A 142 0.28 -7.58 0.75
C MET A 142 -0.25 -7.77 -0.67
N GLY A 143 -1.34 -7.09 -1.01
CA GLY A 143 -2.03 -7.25 -2.28
C GLY A 143 -1.41 -6.49 -3.45
N ASN A 144 -0.10 -6.31 -3.48
CA ASN A 144 0.58 -5.72 -4.63
C ASN A 144 1.06 -6.84 -5.55
N GLN A 145 0.16 -7.34 -6.37
CA GLN A 145 0.39 -8.57 -7.14
C GLN A 145 1.58 -8.47 -8.10
N GLY A 146 1.98 -7.27 -8.50
CA GLY A 146 3.17 -7.10 -9.33
C GLY A 146 4.45 -7.62 -8.65
N SER A 147 4.44 -7.71 -7.33
CA SER A 147 5.55 -8.28 -6.56
C SER A 147 5.82 -9.75 -6.96
N SER A 148 4.79 -10.44 -7.45
CA SER A 148 4.90 -11.83 -7.89
C SER A 148 5.10 -11.96 -9.40
N ASP A 149 5.03 -10.86 -10.15
CA ASP A 149 5.09 -10.92 -11.61
C ASP A 149 6.52 -11.22 -12.09
N GLU A 150 6.62 -11.96 -13.18
CA GLU A 150 7.93 -12.30 -13.75
C GLU A 150 8.71 -11.06 -14.14
N GLY A 151 8.04 -9.98 -14.56
CA GLY A 151 8.72 -8.74 -14.88
C GLY A 151 9.55 -8.22 -13.72
N THR A 152 8.98 -8.26 -12.52
CA THR A 152 9.71 -7.85 -11.33
C THR A 152 10.91 -8.77 -11.08
N ASP A 153 10.75 -10.08 -11.28
CA ASP A 153 11.86 -11.02 -11.14
C ASP A 153 12.98 -10.68 -12.11
N LEU A 154 12.63 -10.39 -13.37
CA LEU A 154 13.62 -10.03 -14.39
C LEU A 154 14.35 -8.73 -14.02
N VAL A 155 13.63 -7.72 -13.56
CA VAL A 155 14.26 -6.46 -13.15
C VAL A 155 15.32 -6.73 -12.09
N CYS A 156 14.97 -7.51 -11.07
CA CYS A 156 15.91 -7.82 -9.98
C CYS A 156 17.11 -8.62 -10.51
N GLU A 157 16.85 -9.64 -11.31
CA GLU A 157 17.93 -10.49 -11.82
C GLU A 157 18.90 -9.71 -12.69
N TRP A 158 18.39 -8.83 -13.56
CA TRP A 158 19.24 -8.02 -14.41
C TRP A 158 20.10 -7.06 -13.59
N ILE A 159 19.49 -6.38 -12.62
CA ILE A 159 20.23 -5.42 -11.78
C ILE A 159 21.29 -6.16 -10.96
N TRP A 160 20.91 -7.27 -10.33
CA TRP A 160 21.84 -8.03 -9.49
C TRP A 160 22.99 -8.63 -10.28
N ASN A 161 22.77 -8.94 -11.56
CA ASN A 161 23.83 -9.48 -12.44
C ASN A 161 24.76 -8.39 -12.99
N GLY A 162 24.49 -7.12 -12.64
CA GLY A 162 25.33 -6.00 -13.09
C GLY A 162 25.03 -5.53 -14.50
N GLU A 163 23.89 -5.91 -15.06
CA GLU A 163 23.59 -5.63 -16.48
C GLU A 163 23.52 -4.14 -16.78
N ILE A 164 23.14 -3.31 -15.80
CA ILE A 164 23.11 -1.87 -16.02
C ILE A 164 24.15 -1.11 -15.18
N GLY A 165 24.99 -1.85 -14.45
CA GLY A 165 25.99 -1.23 -13.59
C GLY A 165 25.40 -0.77 -12.27
N ASP A 166 25.99 0.25 -11.68
CA ASP A 166 25.54 0.82 -10.41
C ASP A 166 24.40 1.78 -10.66
N VAL A 167 23.41 1.78 -9.77
CA VAL A 167 22.21 2.62 -9.93
C VAL A 167 22.27 3.76 -8.91
N THR A 168 22.21 5.00 -9.40
CA THR A 168 22.24 6.20 -8.56
C THR A 168 20.91 6.95 -8.56
N LYS A 169 19.99 6.62 -9.47
CA LYS A 169 18.73 7.34 -9.59
C LYS A 169 17.68 6.42 -10.17
N VAL A 170 16.49 6.49 -9.59
CA VAL A 170 15.30 5.80 -10.09
C VAL A 170 14.19 6.83 -10.22
N GLU A 171 13.44 6.76 -11.32
CA GLU A 171 12.28 7.64 -11.52
C GLU A 171 11.05 6.80 -11.78
N CYS A 172 10.01 7.04 -10.99
CA CYS A 172 8.74 6.31 -11.11
C CYS A 172 7.63 7.31 -11.42
N ALA A 173 6.70 6.91 -12.28
CA ALA A 173 5.58 7.77 -12.62
C ALA A 173 4.32 6.95 -12.82
N THR A 174 3.17 7.56 -12.56
CA THR A 174 1.87 6.98 -12.86
C THR A 174 0.98 8.03 -13.52
N ASP A 175 0.03 7.57 -14.35
CA ASP A 175 -0.95 8.47 -14.94
C ASP A 175 -2.12 8.78 -14.01
N ARG A 176 -2.11 8.19 -12.81
CA ARG A 176 -3.15 8.44 -11.80
C ARG A 176 -2.92 9.81 -11.12
N PRO A 177 -3.95 10.41 -10.53
CA PRO A 177 -5.25 9.83 -10.18
C PRO A 177 -6.25 9.86 -11.33
N ILE A 178 -7.17 8.89 -11.33
CA ILE A 178 -8.37 8.92 -12.18
C ILE A 178 -9.61 9.14 -11.31
N TRP A 179 -9.41 9.46 -10.07
CA TRP A 179 -10.44 9.84 -9.10
C TRP A 179 -10.19 11.28 -8.70
N PRO A 180 -11.19 11.94 -8.10
CA PRO A 180 -11.02 13.36 -7.81
C PRO A 180 -10.01 13.62 -6.70
N GLN A 181 -9.11 14.55 -6.97
CA GLN A 181 -8.16 15.11 -5.97
C GLN A 181 -8.07 16.62 -6.18
N GLY A 182 -7.50 17.30 -5.20
CA GLY A 182 -7.39 18.74 -5.25
C GLY A 182 -8.72 19.45 -5.03
N LEU A 183 -9.62 18.86 -4.27
CA LEU A 183 -10.96 19.38 -4.04
C LEU A 183 -11.11 19.95 -2.64
N ASN A 184 -11.90 21.00 -2.54
CA ASN A 184 -12.35 21.50 -1.24
C ASN A 184 -13.25 20.47 -0.58
N VAL A 185 -13.26 20.48 0.75
CA VAL A 185 -14.21 19.67 1.52
C VAL A 185 -15.63 20.06 1.09
N PRO A 186 -16.50 19.07 0.84
CA PRO A 186 -17.86 19.39 0.42
C PRO A 186 -18.58 20.21 1.49
N GLU A 187 -19.34 21.21 1.06
CA GLU A 187 -20.11 22.05 1.98
C GLU A 187 -21.41 21.38 2.40
N LYS A 188 -21.90 20.47 1.58
CA LYS A 188 -23.18 19.80 1.82
C LYS A 188 -22.96 18.46 2.51
N GLU A 189 -23.78 18.18 3.51
CA GLU A 189 -23.85 16.87 4.13
C GLU A 189 -24.97 16.09 3.44
N ASP A 190 -24.66 14.90 2.91
CA ASP A 190 -25.66 14.08 2.27
C ASP A 190 -26.30 13.14 3.29
N ARG A 191 -27.51 12.69 2.96
CA ARG A 191 -28.19 11.68 3.76
C ARG A 191 -27.43 10.36 3.64
N ILE A 192 -27.16 9.72 4.77
CA ILE A 192 -26.48 8.43 4.77
C ILE A 192 -27.43 7.36 4.29
N PRO A 193 -27.09 6.60 3.23
CA PRO A 193 -27.96 5.49 2.82
C PRO A 193 -28.15 4.48 3.96
N LYS A 194 -29.32 3.87 4.02
CA LYS A 194 -29.62 2.87 5.09
C LYS A 194 -28.72 1.65 4.97
N THR A 195 -28.17 1.39 3.80
CA THR A 195 -27.30 0.25 3.56
C THR A 195 -25.83 0.52 3.90
N LEU A 196 -25.52 1.74 4.35
CA LEU A 196 -24.14 2.15 4.70
C LEU A 196 -24.06 2.50 6.18
N ASN A 197 -23.12 1.88 6.89
CA ASN A 197 -22.78 2.29 8.25
C ASN A 197 -21.59 3.23 8.18
N TRP A 198 -21.87 4.53 8.22
CA TRP A 198 -20.84 5.55 8.06
C TRP A 198 -19.87 5.58 9.23
N ASP A 199 -20.38 5.36 10.44
CA ASP A 199 -19.53 5.27 11.64
C ASP A 199 -18.49 4.18 11.51
N LEU A 200 -18.90 3.00 11.03
CA LEU A 200 -17.97 1.90 10.82
C LEU A 200 -17.04 2.13 9.64
N PHE A 201 -17.52 2.82 8.59
CA PHE A 201 -16.63 3.16 7.49
C PHE A 201 -15.48 4.05 7.96
N THR A 202 -15.81 5.10 8.70
CA THR A 202 -14.78 6.02 9.19
C THR A 202 -13.88 5.34 10.22
N GLY A 203 -14.45 4.44 11.04
CA GLY A 203 -13.65 3.62 11.95
C GLY A 203 -12.71 4.44 12.81
N PRO A 204 -11.41 4.17 12.74
CA PRO A 204 -10.45 4.90 13.60
C PRO A 204 -10.17 6.33 13.14
N ALA A 205 -10.62 6.71 11.94
CA ALA A 205 -10.34 8.05 11.41
C ALA A 205 -11.46 9.01 11.79
N LYS A 206 -11.24 10.27 11.43
CA LYS A 206 -12.21 11.32 11.69
C LYS A 206 -13.54 11.02 11.00
N MET A 207 -14.64 11.19 11.72
CA MET A 207 -15.97 11.02 11.14
C MET A 207 -16.43 12.35 10.55
N ASN A 208 -16.07 12.62 9.31
CA ASN A 208 -16.54 13.81 8.61
C ASN A 208 -18.03 13.68 8.32
N PRO A 209 -18.76 14.79 8.15
CA PRO A 209 -20.14 14.69 7.68
C PRO A 209 -20.18 13.93 6.35
N TYR A 210 -21.11 12.99 6.24
CA TYR A 210 -21.13 12.13 5.08
C TYR A 210 -21.41 12.91 3.79
N ASN A 211 -20.69 12.53 2.74
CA ASN A 211 -20.93 13.02 1.40
C ASN A 211 -20.55 11.92 0.43
N GLU A 212 -21.28 11.79 -0.67
CA GLU A 212 -21.00 10.72 -1.64
C GLU A 212 -19.64 10.88 -2.32
N ILE A 213 -18.96 12.02 -2.13
CA ILE A 213 -17.60 12.19 -2.64
C ILE A 213 -16.59 11.28 -1.91
N TYR A 214 -16.92 10.78 -0.71
CA TYR A 214 -15.99 9.95 0.05
C TYR A 214 -16.14 8.47 -0.25
N HIS A 215 -17.34 7.99 -0.48
CA HIS A 215 -17.63 6.56 -0.55
C HIS A 215 -18.67 6.33 -1.64
N PRO A 216 -18.56 5.26 -2.43
CA PRO A 216 -17.79 4.01 -2.14
C PRO A 216 -16.37 3.97 -2.70
N TRP A 217 -15.93 4.93 -3.50
CA TRP A 217 -14.66 4.77 -4.23
C TRP A 217 -13.70 5.92 -4.07
N ASN A 218 -14.22 7.15 -3.91
CA ASN A 218 -13.38 8.35 -4.00
C ASN A 218 -12.67 8.71 -2.69
N TRP A 219 -12.82 7.88 -1.64
CA TRP A 219 -12.08 8.07 -0.40
C TRP A 219 -10.56 8.16 -0.65
N ARG A 220 -10.11 7.64 -1.76
CA ARG A 220 -8.69 7.59 -2.11
C ARG A 220 -8.01 8.95 -2.09
N GLY A 221 -8.74 10.00 -2.46
CA GLY A 221 -8.17 11.34 -2.54
C GLY A 221 -8.20 12.13 -1.24
N TRP A 222 -8.81 11.60 -0.20
CA TRP A 222 -9.03 12.35 1.05
C TRP A 222 -8.08 11.81 2.12
N TRP A 223 -7.30 12.72 2.70
CA TRP A 223 -6.23 12.30 3.62
C TRP A 223 -6.74 11.50 4.82
N ASP A 224 -7.96 11.74 5.29
CA ASP A 224 -8.49 10.99 6.42
C ASP A 224 -8.73 9.52 6.09
N TYR A 225 -8.95 9.18 4.83
CA TYR A 225 -9.36 7.83 4.43
C TYR A 225 -8.43 7.17 3.43
N GLY A 226 -7.64 7.96 2.71
CA GLY A 226 -6.78 7.47 1.66
C GLY A 226 -5.40 8.11 1.69
N THR A 227 -4.60 7.73 0.72
CA THR A 227 -3.21 8.16 0.62
C THR A 227 -2.90 8.82 -0.71
N GLY A 228 -3.94 9.10 -1.49
CA GLY A 228 -3.78 9.73 -2.80
C GLY A 228 -3.21 8.77 -3.83
N ALA A 229 -2.91 9.32 -5.00
CA ALA A 229 -2.37 8.52 -6.10
C ALA A 229 -1.05 7.87 -5.72
N LEU A 230 -0.25 8.56 -4.91
CA LEU A 230 1.04 8.00 -4.48
C LEU A 230 0.84 6.71 -3.70
N GLY A 231 0.03 6.76 -2.65
CA GLY A 231 -0.21 5.54 -1.85
C GLY A 231 -0.92 4.46 -2.63
N ASP A 232 -1.81 4.85 -3.52
CA ASP A 232 -2.57 3.87 -4.30
C ASP A 232 -1.70 3.15 -5.33
N MET A 233 -0.76 3.84 -5.97
CA MET A 233 -0.02 3.28 -7.12
C MET A 233 1.44 2.96 -6.81
N ALA A 234 2.05 3.57 -5.85
CA ALA A 234 3.46 3.32 -5.58
C ALA A 234 3.74 1.92 -5.06
N UNK A 235 2.95 1.42 -4.53
CA UNK A 235 3.02 0.10 -4.05
C UNK A 235 3.22 -0.84 -5.17
N UNK A 236 2.80 -0.53 -6.41
CA UNK A 236 2.93 -1.35 -7.54
C UNK A 236 4.12 -0.92 -8.37
N UNK A 237 4.52 0.29 -8.44
CA UNK A 237 5.63 0.80 -9.16
C UNK A 237 6.88 0.99 -8.34
N UNK A 238 6.93 0.97 -7.19
CA UNK A 238 7.98 1.12 -6.29
C UNK A 238 8.47 -0.13 -5.70
N UNK A 239 8.09 -1.18 -5.99
CA UNK A 239 8.39 -2.47 -5.56
C UNK A 239 9.66 -2.96 -6.15
N GLN A 240 9.75 -2.67 -7.37
CA GLN A 240 10.94 -3.11 -8.09
C GLN A 240 12.19 -2.41 -7.54
N PRO A 241 12.23 -1.09 -7.42
CA PRO A 241 13.44 -0.47 -6.84
C PRO A 241 13.69 -0.92 -5.42
N PHE A 242 12.65 -1.05 -4.61
CA PHE A 242 12.82 -1.45 -3.21
C PHE A 242 13.53 -2.80 -3.12
N ARG A 243 13.04 -3.78 -3.87
CA ARG A 243 13.61 -5.14 -3.83
C ARG A 243 14.96 -5.20 -4.54
N ALA A 244 15.03 -4.65 -5.73
CA ALA A 244 16.25 -4.77 -6.54
C ALA A 244 17.43 -4.04 -5.92
N LEU A 245 17.17 -2.87 -5.34
CA LEU A 245 18.24 -2.05 -4.78
C LEU A 245 18.39 -2.23 -3.27
N LYS A 246 17.60 -3.13 -2.68
CA LYS A 246 17.69 -3.48 -1.26
C LYS A 246 17.56 -2.24 -0.39
N LEU A 247 16.54 -1.44 -0.69
CA LEU A 247 16.26 -0.22 0.06
C LEU A 247 15.65 -0.57 1.41
N LEU A 248 15.73 0.36 2.35
CA LEU A 248 15.07 0.23 3.65
C LEU A 248 14.46 1.59 3.99
N TYR A 249 15.13 2.39 4.80
CA TYR A 249 14.63 3.72 5.14
C TYR A 249 15.31 4.78 4.29
N PRO A 250 14.57 5.77 3.81
CA PRO A 250 15.26 6.94 3.25
C PRO A 250 15.91 7.72 4.39
N THR A 251 16.95 8.48 4.07
CA THR A 251 17.57 9.40 5.02
C THR A 251 17.08 10.81 4.83
N LYS A 252 16.58 11.15 3.63
CA LYS A 252 16.08 12.49 3.31
C LYS A 252 14.85 12.36 2.44
N VAL A 253 13.89 13.28 2.63
CA VAL A 253 12.69 13.32 1.80
C VAL A 253 12.35 14.77 1.47
N GLU A 254 11.81 14.99 0.29
CA GLU A 254 11.40 16.31 -0.16
C GLU A 254 10.26 16.18 -1.16
N GLY A 255 9.25 17.04 -1.04
CA GLY A 255 8.10 16.98 -1.93
C GLY A 255 7.67 18.34 -2.42
N SER A 256 7.02 18.34 -3.58
CA SER A 256 6.33 19.51 -4.11
C SER A 256 5.11 19.04 -4.88
N SER A 257 4.14 19.94 -5.02
CA SER A 257 2.88 19.53 -5.63
C SER A 257 2.12 20.74 -6.18
N THR A 258 1.05 20.45 -6.93
CA THR A 258 0.01 21.44 -7.16
C THR A 258 -0.58 21.84 -5.81
N LEU A 259 -1.50 22.80 -5.82
CA LEU A 259 -2.08 23.33 -4.58
C LEU A 259 -2.36 22.22 -3.59
N LEU A 260 -1.79 22.33 -2.40
CA LEU A 260 -2.00 21.35 -1.34
C LEU A 260 -3.11 21.83 -0.43
N LEU A 261 -4.19 21.07 -0.40
CA LEU A 261 -5.29 21.33 0.51
C LEU A 261 -5.14 20.50 1.77
N ASN A 262 -5.65 21.03 2.84
CA ASN A 262 -5.55 20.43 4.17
C ASN A 262 -6.15 19.02 4.22
N ALA A 263 -7.25 18.77 3.49
CA ALA A 263 -8.00 17.53 3.62
C ALA A 263 -7.88 16.61 2.40
N CYS A 264 -7.35 17.09 1.29
CA CYS A 264 -7.40 16.35 0.02
C CYS A 264 -6.03 16.32 -0.63
N ALA A 265 -5.70 15.18 -1.21
CA ALA A 265 -4.42 15.01 -1.92
C ALA A 265 -4.38 15.93 -3.14
N PRO A 266 -3.19 16.42 -3.52
CA PRO A 266 -3.08 17.33 -4.66
C PRO A 266 -3.24 16.59 -5.99
N GLN A 267 -3.57 17.35 -7.03
CA GLN A 267 -3.80 16.77 -8.36
C GLN A 267 -2.54 16.17 -8.97
N ALA A 268 -1.37 16.73 -8.65
CA ALA A 268 -0.10 16.23 -9.17
C ALA A 268 0.99 16.53 -8.16
N GLN A 269 1.97 15.64 -8.07
CA GLN A 269 3.05 15.79 -7.09
C GLN A 269 4.34 15.15 -7.57
N HIS A 270 5.44 15.64 -7.01
CA HIS A 270 6.77 15.09 -7.19
C HIS A 270 7.39 14.89 -5.82
N VAL A 271 7.93 13.70 -5.60
CA VAL A 271 8.60 13.36 -4.34
C VAL A 271 10.00 12.88 -4.66
N LYS A 272 10.96 13.27 -3.85
CA LYS A 272 12.34 12.76 -3.90
C LYS A 272 12.66 12.12 -2.56
N LEU A 273 13.04 10.85 -2.62
CA LEU A 273 13.50 10.09 -1.45
C LEU A 273 14.97 9.73 -1.68
N THR A 274 15.82 10.01 -0.69
CA THR A 274 17.25 9.69 -0.78
C THR A 274 17.54 8.55 0.19
N PHE A 275 18.18 7.49 -0.33
CA PHE A 275 18.54 6.31 0.45
C PHE A 275 20.05 6.21 0.57
N PRO A 276 20.57 5.77 1.71
CA PRO A 276 22.02 5.71 1.91
C PRO A 276 22.66 4.59 1.10
N ALA A 277 23.97 4.62 0.99
CA ALA A 277 24.72 3.55 0.36
C ALA A 277 24.48 2.25 1.11
N ARG A 278 24.50 1.14 0.36
CA ARG A 278 24.27 -0.21 0.89
C ARG A 278 25.41 -1.11 0.47
N GLU A 279 25.49 -2.27 1.11
CA GLU A 279 26.51 -3.27 0.83
C GLU A 279 25.90 -4.62 0.48
N ASN A 280 26.75 -5.59 0.26
CA ASN A 280 26.34 -7.00 0.09
C ASN A 280 25.69 -7.30 -1.26
N MET A 281 26.17 -6.63 -2.29
CA MET A 281 25.82 -6.97 -3.67
C MET A 281 27.12 -7.36 -4.38
N PRO A 282 27.24 -8.65 -4.80
CA PRO A 282 28.51 -9.14 -5.33
C PRO A 282 28.98 -8.48 -6.62
N LYS A 283 28.06 -8.09 -7.50
CA LYS A 283 28.44 -7.64 -8.85
C LYS A 283 28.25 -6.15 -9.07
N VAL A 284 27.66 -5.42 -8.12
CA VAL A 284 27.43 -4.00 -8.29
C VAL A 284 27.66 -3.29 -6.96
N ALA A 285 28.12 -2.05 -7.03
CA ALA A 285 28.11 -1.18 -5.87
C ALA A 285 26.68 -0.68 -5.66
N MET A 286 26.36 -0.38 -4.43
CA MET A 286 25.05 0.17 -4.07
C MET A 286 25.26 1.54 -3.43
N PRO A 287 25.59 2.56 -4.24
CA PRO A 287 25.83 3.89 -3.70
C PRO A 287 24.52 4.54 -3.24
N GLU A 288 24.67 5.70 -2.61
CA GLU A 288 23.49 6.52 -2.31
C GLU A 288 22.63 6.64 -3.56
N VAL A 289 21.32 6.52 -3.41
CA VAL A 289 20.40 6.53 -4.55
C VAL A 289 19.23 7.44 -4.26
N GLU A 290 18.80 8.19 -5.29
CA GLU A 290 17.57 8.98 -5.25
C GLU A 290 16.45 8.22 -5.96
N VAL A 291 15.30 8.15 -5.33
CA VAL A 291 14.11 7.61 -5.94
C VAL A 291 13.09 8.74 -6.07
N HIS A 292 12.65 9.00 -7.29
CA HIS A 292 11.70 10.07 -7.59
C HIS A 292 10.34 9.48 -7.94
N TRP A 293 9.30 10.16 -7.53
CA TRP A 293 7.91 9.82 -7.84
C TRP A 293 7.24 10.99 -8.52
N TYR A 294 6.50 10.71 -9.60
CA TYR A 294 5.72 11.71 -10.33
C TYR A 294 4.31 11.16 -10.53
N ASP A 295 3.29 11.99 -10.34
CA ASP A 295 1.92 11.58 -10.70
C ASP A 295 1.13 12.77 -11.21
N GLY A 296 -0.13 12.53 -11.58
CA GLY A 296 -1.03 13.58 -12.05
C GLY A 296 -0.73 14.05 -13.46
N GLY A 297 -0.01 13.24 -14.23
CA GLY A 297 0.35 13.60 -15.59
C GLY A 297 1.75 14.19 -15.73
N MET A 298 2.41 14.45 -14.61
CA MET A 298 3.79 14.90 -14.64
C MET A 298 4.71 13.71 -14.92
N MET A 299 5.77 13.96 -15.68
CA MET A 299 6.67 12.91 -16.10
C MET A 299 8.10 13.32 -15.82
N PRO A 300 8.98 12.34 -15.59
CA PRO A 300 10.41 12.67 -15.57
C PRO A 300 10.89 13.03 -16.98
N ASP A 301 12.10 13.57 -17.05
CA ASP A 301 12.73 13.86 -18.32
C ASP A 301 12.88 12.57 -19.12
N ARG A 302 12.73 12.69 -20.43
CA ARG A 302 13.01 11.56 -21.32
C ARG A 302 14.48 11.21 -21.23
N PRO A 303 14.84 9.94 -20.98
CA PRO A 303 16.26 9.58 -20.93
C PRO A 303 16.96 9.86 -22.26
N LYS A 304 18.22 10.23 -22.17
CA LYS A 304 19.03 10.46 -23.38
C LYS A 304 19.01 9.18 -24.22
N GLY A 305 18.69 9.31 -25.50
CA GLY A 305 18.60 8.17 -26.41
C GLY A 305 17.22 7.50 -26.45
N PHE A 306 16.29 7.97 -25.65
CA PHE A 306 14.92 7.42 -25.73
C PHE A 306 14.32 7.77 -27.11
N PRO A 307 13.69 6.79 -27.80
CA PRO A 307 13.27 7.05 -29.19
C PRO A 307 12.29 8.22 -29.30
N GLU A 308 12.54 9.10 -30.26
CA GLU A 308 11.63 10.19 -30.57
C GLU A 308 10.26 9.64 -30.98
N GLY A 309 9.21 10.31 -30.53
CA GLY A 309 7.87 9.93 -30.89
C GLY A 309 7.30 8.77 -30.09
N LYS A 310 8.14 8.04 -29.35
CA LYS A 310 7.67 6.94 -28.52
C LYS A 310 7.19 7.48 -27.18
N GLN A 311 6.06 6.95 -26.72
CA GLN A 311 5.48 7.36 -25.44
C GLN A 311 6.38 6.88 -24.30
N LEU A 312 6.67 7.78 -23.37
CA LEU A 312 7.51 7.42 -22.22
C LEU A 312 6.75 6.55 -21.22
N MET A 313 5.47 6.86 -20.98
CA MET A 313 4.64 6.05 -20.09
C MET A 313 4.49 4.65 -20.66
N GLN A 314 4.67 3.64 -19.80
CA GLN A 314 4.70 2.26 -20.22
C GLN A 314 3.36 1.58 -19.90
N SER A 315 3.35 0.25 -19.94
CA SER A 315 2.12 -0.53 -19.75
C SER A 315 1.50 -0.28 -18.38
N GLY A 316 0.18 -0.36 -18.33
CA GLY A 316 -0.57 -0.20 -17.09
C GLY A 316 -0.59 1.21 -16.54
N GLY A 317 -0.23 2.20 -17.37
CA GLY A 317 -0.20 3.59 -16.92
C GLY A 317 0.88 3.85 -15.89
N GLY A 318 1.99 3.12 -15.98
CA GLY A 318 3.10 3.24 -15.05
C GLY A 318 4.45 3.27 -15.75
N LEU A 319 5.45 3.71 -15.03
CA LEU A 319 6.81 3.84 -15.55
C LEU A 319 7.78 3.73 -14.40
N THR A 320 8.83 2.93 -14.58
CA THR A 320 9.99 2.96 -13.70
C THR A 320 11.24 2.97 -14.55
N ILE A 321 12.12 3.94 -14.31
CA ILE A 321 13.39 4.09 -15.00
C ILE A 321 14.49 3.92 -13.98
N PHE A 322 15.37 2.94 -14.22
CA PHE A 322 16.59 2.79 -13.41
C PHE A 322 17.76 3.32 -14.23
N HIS A 323 18.41 4.36 -13.72
CA HIS A 323 19.58 4.96 -14.38
C HIS A 323 20.83 4.27 -13.84
N GLY A 324 21.40 3.39 -14.64
CA GLY A 324 22.62 2.68 -14.27
C GLY A 324 23.85 3.31 -14.93
N THR A 325 25.02 2.98 -14.42
CA THR A 325 26.27 3.49 -14.98
C THR A 325 26.58 2.88 -16.35
N LYS A 326 25.98 1.74 -16.69
CA LYS A 326 26.25 1.06 -17.97
C LYS A 326 25.07 1.11 -18.93
N ASP A 327 23.85 1.17 -18.42
CA ASP A 327 22.65 1.13 -19.26
C ASP A 327 21.48 1.67 -18.44
N THR A 328 20.35 1.87 -19.10
CA THR A 328 19.10 2.31 -18.45
C THR A 328 18.06 1.22 -18.62
N LEU A 329 17.40 0.85 -17.50
CA LEU A 329 16.36 -0.17 -17.49
C LEU A 329 15.00 0.51 -17.33
N ILE A 330 14.05 0.16 -18.17
CA ILE A 330 12.71 0.75 -18.16
C ILE A 330 11.68 -0.37 -18.07
N CYS A 331 10.66 -0.17 -17.25
CA CYS A 331 9.54 -1.11 -17.16
C CYS A 331 8.24 -0.38 -16.87
N GLY A 332 7.13 -1.09 -17.03
CA GLY A 332 5.81 -0.55 -16.78
C GLY A 332 5.32 -0.86 -15.38
N CYS A 333 4.03 -0.61 -15.18
CA CYS A 333 3.36 -0.93 -13.92
C CYS A 333 3.57 -2.40 -13.60
N TYR A 334 3.73 -2.74 -12.33
CA TYR A 334 3.97 -4.11 -11.88
C TYR A 334 5.32 -4.68 -12.31
N GLY A 335 6.21 -3.84 -12.82
CA GLY A 335 7.50 -4.29 -13.35
C GLY A 335 7.39 -4.94 -14.72
N GLN A 336 6.25 -4.81 -15.38
CA GLN A 336 5.98 -5.56 -16.61
C GLN A 336 6.80 -5.05 -17.77
N ASN A 337 7.15 -5.98 -18.66
CA ASN A 337 7.80 -5.72 -19.94
C ASN A 337 9.09 -4.93 -19.79
N PRO A 338 10.02 -5.38 -18.93
CA PRO A 338 11.27 -4.63 -18.76
C PRO A 338 12.14 -4.69 -20.02
N TRP A 339 12.87 -3.60 -20.29
CA TRP A 339 13.75 -3.52 -21.44
C TRP A 339 14.89 -2.55 -21.14
N LEU A 340 15.98 -2.72 -21.85
CA LEU A 340 17.14 -1.85 -21.73
C LEU A 340 17.15 -0.84 -22.87
N LEU A 341 17.47 0.40 -22.54
CA LEU A 341 17.45 1.48 -23.52
C LEU A 341 18.42 1.22 -24.67
N SER A 342 19.53 0.53 -24.40
CA SER A 342 20.48 0.15 -25.45
C SER A 342 19.91 -0.84 -26.47
N GLY A 343 18.80 -1.49 -26.13
CA GLY A 343 18.21 -2.53 -26.97
C GLY A 343 18.79 -3.92 -26.72
N ARG A 344 19.80 -4.02 -25.86
CA ARG A 344 20.42 -5.29 -25.53
C ARG A 344 19.45 -6.13 -24.68
N VAL A 345 19.42 -7.43 -24.88
CA VAL A 345 18.62 -8.35 -24.07
C VAL A 345 19.55 -9.09 -23.13
N PRO A 346 19.41 -8.88 -21.81
CA PRO A 346 20.33 -9.53 -20.87
C PRO A 346 20.16 -11.05 -20.83
N ASN A 347 21.24 -11.73 -20.51
CA ASN A 347 21.23 -13.17 -20.26
C ASN A 347 21.68 -13.40 -18.81
N ALA A 348 20.82 -13.02 -17.86
CA ALA A 348 21.13 -13.09 -16.45
C ALA A 348 20.60 -14.40 -15.86
N PRO A 349 21.27 -14.97 -14.85
CA PRO A 349 20.75 -16.16 -14.18
C PRO A 349 19.38 -15.89 -13.58
N LYS A 350 18.50 -16.88 -13.67
CA LYS A 350 17.16 -16.81 -13.06
C LYS A 350 17.28 -17.29 -11.62
N VAL A 351 17.33 -16.36 -10.69
CA VAL A 351 17.52 -16.68 -9.27
C VAL A 351 16.27 -16.45 -8.42
N CYS A 352 15.26 -15.78 -8.96
CA CYS A 352 14.04 -15.50 -8.21
C CYS A 352 13.05 -16.67 -8.38
N ARG A 353 12.35 -16.98 -7.30
CA ARG A 353 11.27 -17.96 -7.37
C ARG A 353 10.13 -17.40 -8.21
N ARG A 354 9.64 -18.16 -9.16
CA ARG A 354 8.53 -17.74 -10.03
C ARG A 354 7.19 -18.11 -9.40
N VAL A 355 6.20 -17.24 -9.61
CA VAL A 355 4.82 -17.50 -9.18
C VAL A 355 3.96 -17.56 -10.45
N PRO A 356 3.42 -18.73 -10.81
CA PRO A 356 2.60 -18.83 -12.01
C PRO A 356 1.33 -17.98 -11.90
N LYS A 357 0.91 -17.40 -13.02
CA LYS A 357 -0.35 -16.63 -13.09
C LYS A 357 -0.41 -15.53 -12.05
N ALA A 358 0.72 -14.84 -11.80
CA ALA A 358 0.82 -13.87 -10.70
C ALA A 358 -0.31 -12.84 -10.71
N MET A 359 -0.67 -12.33 -11.89
CA MET A 359 -1.68 -11.29 -12.03
C MET A 359 -3.10 -11.84 -12.14
N ASN A 360 -3.28 -13.15 -12.17
CA ASN A 360 -4.58 -13.78 -12.33
C ASN A 360 -4.74 -14.92 -11.32
N GLY A 361 -4.69 -14.54 -10.05
CA GLY A 361 -4.91 -15.45 -8.93
C GLY A 361 -3.66 -16.06 -8.33
N GLY A 362 -2.53 -16.05 -9.04
CA GLY A 362 -1.30 -16.68 -8.53
C GLY A 362 -0.76 -16.00 -7.29
N HIS A 363 -0.89 -14.68 -7.22
CA HIS A 363 -0.41 -13.94 -6.05
C HIS A 363 -1.17 -14.36 -4.78
N GLU A 364 -2.49 -14.46 -4.85
CA GLU A 364 -3.30 -14.93 -3.72
C GLU A 364 -2.99 -16.41 -3.41
N MET A 365 -2.84 -17.23 -4.45
CA MET A 365 -2.57 -18.66 -4.23
C MET A 365 -1.17 -18.91 -3.68
N ASP A 366 -0.21 -18.02 -3.92
CA ASP A 366 1.09 -18.09 -3.27
C ASP A 366 0.93 -17.94 -1.74
N TRP A 367 0.04 -17.07 -1.32
CA TRP A 367 -0.30 -16.90 0.10
C TRP A 367 -0.99 -18.16 0.65
N VAL A 368 -1.97 -18.68 -0.07
CA VAL A 368 -2.67 -19.91 0.34
C VAL A 368 -1.68 -21.07 0.51
N ARG A 369 -0.78 -21.22 -0.47
CA ARG A 369 0.26 -22.26 -0.40
C ARG A 369 1.07 -22.14 0.89
N ALA A 370 1.54 -20.93 1.19
CA ALA A 370 2.37 -20.73 2.39
C ALA A 370 1.58 -21.03 3.66
N CYS A 371 0.29 -20.66 3.69
CA CYS A 371 -0.55 -20.95 4.87
C CYS A 371 -0.64 -22.45 5.15
N LYS A 372 -0.52 -23.26 4.11
CA LYS A 372 -0.67 -24.72 4.24
C LYS A 372 0.65 -25.44 4.48
N GLU A 373 1.77 -24.74 4.37
CA GLU A 373 3.08 -25.34 4.62
C GLU A 373 3.36 -25.42 6.12
N SER A 374 4.13 -26.42 6.50
CA SER A 374 4.59 -26.56 7.87
C SER A 374 5.46 -25.35 8.25
N PRO A 375 5.27 -24.77 9.43
CA PRO A 375 6.10 -23.63 9.83
C PRO A 375 7.61 -23.86 9.71
N SER A 376 8.08 -25.08 9.95
CA SER A 376 9.51 -25.38 9.92
C SER A 376 10.09 -25.36 8.51
N SER A 377 9.27 -25.56 7.47
CA SER A 377 9.73 -25.59 6.09
C SER A 377 9.05 -24.55 5.21
N ARG A 378 8.37 -23.61 5.85
CA ARG A 378 7.55 -22.62 5.14
C ARG A 378 8.39 -21.67 4.30
N VAL A 379 7.96 -21.45 3.06
CA VAL A 379 8.51 -20.41 2.20
C VAL A 379 7.47 -19.30 2.15
N MET A 380 7.81 -18.14 2.67
CA MET A 380 6.86 -17.04 2.72
C MET A 380 6.47 -16.55 1.33
N PRO A 381 5.28 -15.96 1.19
CA PRO A 381 4.86 -15.42 -0.11
C PRO A 381 5.73 -14.25 -0.54
N LYS A 382 5.59 -13.86 -1.80
CA LYS A 382 6.48 -12.87 -2.43
C LYS A 382 6.37 -11.48 -1.81
N SER A 383 5.25 -11.14 -1.21
CA SER A 383 5.07 -9.81 -0.61
C SER A 383 4.69 -9.92 0.87
N ASP A 384 5.41 -10.80 1.58
CA ASP A 384 5.17 -10.91 3.01
C ASP A 384 5.59 -9.64 3.73
N PHE A 385 5.10 -9.46 4.96
CA PHE A 385 5.24 -8.17 5.63
C PHE A 385 6.68 -7.82 6.01
N SER A 386 7.60 -8.78 6.01
CA SER A 386 9.00 -8.43 6.25
C SER A 386 9.57 -7.55 5.14
N GLU A 387 9.01 -7.65 3.94
CA GLU A 387 9.33 -6.75 2.83
C GLU A 387 8.26 -5.68 2.66
N ALA A 388 6.98 -6.09 2.67
CA ALA A 388 5.89 -5.16 2.39
C ALA A 388 5.78 -4.06 3.44
N GLY A 389 6.07 -4.38 4.70
CA GLY A 389 6.02 -3.37 5.75
C GLY A 389 7.01 -2.23 5.52
N PRO A 390 8.31 -2.53 5.42
CA PRO A 390 9.28 -1.47 5.12
C PRO A 390 9.04 -0.78 3.79
N MET A 391 8.58 -1.51 2.79
CA MET A 391 8.27 -0.89 1.50
C MET A 391 7.11 0.09 1.62
N ASN A 392 6.08 -0.28 2.39
CA ASN A 392 4.97 0.63 2.62
C ASN A 392 5.40 1.86 3.43
N GLU A 393 6.38 1.70 4.34
CA GLU A 393 6.94 2.88 5.02
C GLU A 393 7.57 3.84 4.03
N MET A 394 8.30 3.32 3.04
CA MET A 394 8.88 4.16 1.99
C MET A 394 7.79 4.96 1.27
N VAL A 395 6.68 4.29 0.93
CA VAL A 395 5.57 4.97 0.26
C VAL A 395 4.96 6.03 1.17
N ALA A 396 4.75 5.70 2.44
CA ALA A 396 4.19 6.66 3.39
C ALA A 396 5.11 7.88 3.59
N MET A 397 6.42 7.69 3.49
CA MET A 397 7.35 8.81 3.58
C MET A 397 7.13 9.82 2.45
N GLY A 398 6.68 9.34 1.29
CA GLY A 398 6.31 10.25 0.20
C GLY A 398 5.10 11.11 0.58
N VAL A 399 4.11 10.51 1.23
CA VAL A 399 2.94 11.28 1.70
C VAL A 399 3.39 12.33 2.72
N LEU A 400 4.29 11.96 3.64
CA LEU A 400 4.82 12.91 4.62
C LEU A 400 5.56 14.06 3.93
N ALA A 401 6.38 13.75 2.91
CA ALA A 401 7.12 14.79 2.18
C ALA A 401 6.15 15.81 1.57
N ILE A 402 5.04 15.33 1.02
CA ILE A 402 4.05 16.23 0.43
C ILE A 402 3.35 17.05 1.51
N ARG A 403 2.89 16.40 2.58
CA ARG A 403 2.10 17.11 3.59
C ARG A 403 2.95 18.06 4.44
N LEU A 404 4.28 17.90 4.44
CA LEU A 404 5.19 18.77 5.16
C LEU A 404 5.94 19.72 4.23
N GLN A 405 5.55 19.80 2.95
CA GLN A 405 6.30 20.60 1.98
C GLN A 405 6.32 22.10 2.35
N GLY A 406 5.35 22.55 3.14
CA GLY A 406 5.33 23.94 3.59
C GLY A 406 6.48 24.36 4.49
N LEU A 407 7.27 23.39 4.97
CA LEU A 407 8.50 23.71 5.71
C LEU A 407 9.63 24.18 4.80
N ASN A 408 9.52 23.98 3.49
CA ASN A 408 10.42 24.55 2.49
C ASN A 408 11.87 24.13 2.67
N LYS A 409 12.08 22.85 2.98
CA LYS A 409 13.44 22.29 3.13
C LYS A 409 13.41 20.79 2.94
N THR A 410 14.59 20.23 2.69
CA THR A 410 14.75 18.79 2.69
C THR A 410 14.63 18.30 4.15
N LEU A 411 13.77 17.31 4.36
CA LEU A 411 13.56 16.76 5.70
C LEU A 411 14.48 15.57 5.91
N GLU A 412 15.09 15.48 7.07
CA GLU A 412 15.99 14.40 7.45
C GLU A 412 15.26 13.42 8.34
N TRP A 413 15.38 12.13 7.99
CA TRP A 413 14.57 11.07 8.61
C TRP A 413 15.45 10.06 9.33
N ASP A 414 15.10 9.78 10.59
CA ASP A 414 15.68 8.69 11.37
C ASP A 414 14.70 7.53 11.29
N GLY A 415 14.93 6.62 10.35
CA GLY A 415 13.98 5.52 10.11
C GLY A 415 13.89 4.55 11.26
N ALA A 416 15.00 4.30 11.95
CA ALA A 416 14.99 3.37 13.07
C ALA A 416 14.02 3.83 14.16
N ASN A 417 13.96 5.14 14.40
CA ASN A 417 13.13 5.71 15.48
C ASN A 417 11.86 6.38 14.96
N MET A 418 11.61 6.32 13.66
CA MET A 418 10.41 6.89 13.05
C MET A 418 10.22 8.35 13.42
N ARG A 419 11.24 9.17 13.18
CA ARG A 419 11.13 10.59 13.50
C ARG A 419 12.01 11.43 12.58
N PHE A 420 11.58 12.66 12.35
CA PHE A 420 12.42 13.65 11.66
C PHE A 420 13.41 14.25 12.62
N THR A 421 14.63 14.52 12.17
CA THR A 421 15.68 15.04 13.03
C THR A 421 15.93 16.53 12.82
N ASN A 422 15.34 17.13 11.79
CA ASN A 422 15.62 18.55 11.51
C ASN A 422 14.36 19.41 11.46
N ILE A 423 13.34 19.06 12.22
CA ILE A 423 12.20 19.95 12.46
C ILE A 423 12.37 20.52 13.85
N GLY A 424 12.55 21.84 13.94
CA GLY A 424 12.75 22.50 15.21
C GLY A 424 11.47 22.60 16.03
N ASP A 425 11.63 22.71 17.35
CA ASP A 425 10.48 22.75 18.27
C ASP A 425 9.58 23.95 18.01
N ASP A 426 10.13 25.05 17.47
CA ASP A 426 9.39 26.28 17.25
C ASP A 426 8.92 26.46 15.81
N GLU A 427 9.23 25.55 14.91
CA GLU A 427 8.78 25.67 13.54
C GLU A 427 7.27 25.48 13.45
N THR A 428 6.65 26.26 12.57
CA THR A 428 5.22 26.15 12.30
C THR A 428 4.98 26.02 10.81
N LEU A 429 3.79 25.54 10.46
CA LEU A 429 3.34 25.58 9.08
C LEU A 429 1.84 25.79 9.01
N ARG A 430 1.38 26.24 7.85
CA ARG A 430 -0.02 26.46 7.54
C ARG A 430 -0.34 25.70 6.26
N THR A 431 -1.60 25.27 6.13
CA THR A 431 -2.09 24.68 4.89
C THR A 431 -3.38 25.37 4.48
N VAL A 432 -3.76 25.16 3.22
CA VAL A 432 -4.98 25.78 2.68
C VAL A 432 -6.17 24.90 3.03
N ILE A 433 -7.12 25.45 3.77
CA ILE A 433 -8.36 24.75 4.10
C ILE A 433 -9.29 24.74 2.89
N LYS A 434 -9.40 25.88 2.22
CA LYS A 434 -10.33 26.05 1.11
C LYS A 434 -9.71 26.97 0.08
N ASP A 435 -9.81 26.57 -1.18
CA ASP A 435 -9.39 27.39 -2.31
C ASP A 435 -10.64 27.85 -3.06
N GLY A 436 -10.65 29.11 -3.47
CA GLY A 436 -11.75 29.61 -4.22
C GLY A 436 -11.40 30.90 -4.96
N PHE A 437 -12.26 31.27 -5.87
CA PHE A 437 -12.17 32.58 -6.50
C PHE A 437 -13.56 33.04 -6.95
N LYS A 438 -13.67 34.32 -7.15
CA LYS A 438 -14.89 34.93 -7.67
C LYS A 438 -14.50 35.86 -8.82
N ILE A 439 -15.40 36.00 -9.75
CA ILE A 439 -15.23 37.01 -10.81
C ILE A 439 -16.06 38.24 -10.44
N HIS A 440 -15.40 39.37 -10.36
CA HIS A 440 -16.07 40.64 -10.05
C HIS A 440 -15.68 41.65 -11.11
N ASN A 441 -16.65 42.12 -11.86
CA ASN A 441 -16.42 43.06 -12.99
C ASN A 441 -15.37 42.51 -13.96
N GLY A 442 -15.42 41.17 -14.21
CA GLY A 442 -14.52 40.54 -15.17
C GLY A 442 -13.15 40.25 -14.63
N HIS A 443 -12.86 40.48 -13.36
CA HIS A 443 -11.56 40.24 -12.76
C HIS A 443 -11.66 39.18 -11.67
N PRO A 444 -10.66 38.29 -11.57
CA PRO A 444 -10.67 37.29 -10.50
C PRO A 444 -10.30 37.93 -9.16
N SER A 445 -10.95 37.47 -8.14
CA SER A 445 -10.63 37.75 -6.75
C SER A 445 -10.41 36.42 -6.07
N PHE A 446 -9.19 36.16 -5.59
CA PHE A 446 -8.82 34.87 -5.02
C PHE A 446 -9.14 34.85 -3.54
N ASP A 447 -9.69 33.74 -3.09
CA ASP A 447 -10.29 33.67 -1.77
C ASP A 447 -9.84 32.38 -1.07
N LYS A 448 -8.54 32.32 -0.72
CA LYS A 448 -7.98 31.18 0.00
C LYS A 448 -8.19 31.33 1.49
N THR A 449 -8.59 30.26 2.14
CA THR A 449 -8.68 30.18 3.59
C THR A 449 -7.57 29.28 4.08
N TRP A 450 -6.78 29.78 5.02
CA TRP A 450 -5.63 29.05 5.57
C TRP A 450 -5.92 28.58 6.97
N THR A 451 -5.27 27.48 7.36
CA THR A 451 -5.26 27.13 8.79
C THR A 451 -4.49 28.18 9.57
N ASP A 452 -4.75 28.28 10.87
CA ASP A 452 -3.83 28.97 11.75
C ASP A 452 -2.48 28.23 11.72
N PRO A 453 -1.38 28.89 12.06
CA PRO A 453 -0.11 28.18 12.17
C PRO A 453 -0.23 27.06 13.20
N VAL A 454 0.29 25.89 12.83
CA VAL A 454 0.36 24.75 13.75
C VAL A 454 1.82 24.40 13.99
N ASN A 455 2.11 23.83 15.14
CA ASN A 455 3.46 23.37 15.43
C ASN A 455 3.82 22.24 14.45
N ALA A 456 4.93 22.45 13.73
CA ALA A 456 5.30 21.53 12.65
C ALA A 456 5.71 20.15 13.17
N LYS A 457 6.41 20.12 14.31
CA LYS A 457 6.86 18.85 14.90
C LYS A 457 5.67 18.02 15.36
N ALA A 458 4.70 18.65 16.03
CA ALA A 458 3.49 17.95 16.47
C ALA A 458 2.66 17.47 15.29
N PHE A 459 2.58 18.29 14.24
CA PHE A 459 1.86 17.91 13.03
C PHE A 459 2.52 16.70 12.37
N ALA A 460 3.86 16.73 12.27
CA ALA A 460 4.59 15.60 11.68
C ALA A 460 4.37 14.32 12.50
N GLU A 461 4.38 14.44 13.84
CA GLU A 461 4.15 13.26 14.69
C GLU A 461 2.76 12.68 14.49
N GLU A 462 1.76 13.53 14.30
CA GLU A 462 0.40 13.05 14.00
C GLU A 462 0.34 12.35 12.65
N LEU A 463 1.11 12.81 11.66
CA LEU A 463 1.16 12.16 10.35
C LEU A 463 1.89 10.82 10.41
N ILE A 464 2.91 10.73 11.26
CA ILE A 464 3.67 9.47 11.42
C ILE A 464 2.82 8.41 12.12
N LYS A 465 2.09 8.82 13.17
CA LYS A 465 1.23 7.93 13.94
C LYS A 465 -0.07 8.66 14.25
N HIS A 466 -1.12 8.29 13.54
CA HIS A 466 -2.43 8.94 13.71
C HIS A 466 -3.02 8.62 15.07
N ASN A 467 -3.63 9.62 15.70
CA ASN A 467 -4.47 9.40 16.87
C ASN A 467 -5.79 8.83 16.40
N TYR A 468 -6.19 7.70 16.97
CA TYR A 468 -7.42 7.05 16.59
C TYR A 468 -8.61 7.64 17.35
N ARG A 469 -9.75 7.63 16.69
CA ARG A 469 -11.01 8.02 17.29
C ARG A 469 -11.33 7.11 18.50
N GLU A 470 -12.01 7.66 19.50
CA GLU A 470 -12.39 6.93 20.71
C GLU A 470 -13.13 5.64 20.32
N GLY A 471 -12.78 4.54 21.00
CA GLY A 471 -13.38 3.24 20.73
C GLY A 471 -12.56 2.38 19.75
N TRP A 472 -11.47 2.92 19.23
CA TRP A 472 -10.61 2.20 18.29
C TRP A 472 -9.19 2.22 18.81
N LYS A 473 -8.59 1.04 18.95
CA LYS A 473 -7.24 0.95 19.52
C LYS A 473 -6.43 -0.14 18.83
N LEU A 474 -5.25 0.24 18.38
CA LEU A 474 -4.29 -0.73 17.83
C LEU A 474 -3.70 -1.59 18.94
N PRO A 475 -3.34 -2.86 18.64
CA PRO A 475 -2.55 -3.63 19.60
C PRO A 475 -1.22 -2.96 19.87
N ASP A 476 -0.60 -3.32 20.99
CA ASP A 476 0.71 -2.80 21.34
C ASP A 476 1.77 -3.28 20.36
N MET A 477 2.77 -2.43 20.11
CA MET A 477 3.90 -2.74 19.25
C MET A 477 4.81 -3.78 19.92
N PRO A 478 5.04 -4.95 19.30
CA PRO A 478 6.05 -5.88 19.85
C PRO A 478 7.44 -5.25 19.79
N ARG A 479 8.29 -5.63 20.72
CA ARG A 479 9.67 -5.13 20.79
C ARG A 479 10.55 -5.72 19.69
#